data_1dcac965ff86e90aeb58ba2971ec6cc0
#
_entry.id   1dcac965ff86e90aeb58ba2971ec6cc0
#
_cell.length_a   1.000
_cell.length_b   1.000
_cell.length_c   1.000
_cell.angle_alpha   90.00
_cell.angle_beta   90.00
_cell.angle_gamma   90.00
#
_symmetry.space_group_name_H-M   'P 1'
#
loop_
_entity.id
_entity.type
_entity.pdbx_description
1 polymer ?
#
loop_
_entity_poly.entity_id
_entity_poly.type
_entity_poly.pdbx_seq_one_letter_code
_entity_poly.pdbx_strand_id
1 'polypeptide(L)'
;SLFNGAMKEFHIFLDEIINYKEEGMLREDMQFAGQCIVRPKRQCPPWYFEKMAKAGILSQDLGIESGSESVRDHMDKKFSNEDLDHYVEMSYRYKLGITALMMVGYPTETEKDFQETLNFFTKHQKHKDVFHTVILGGTFIFMPHAPVWHMQEELNIKYNQRNDWYNENSTFDERMQRRERLKEHVNELGFKMPMDVHSKVIKKYFKKNNKVKISKSYNEFWGYSGKSLEIEPKRL
;
A
#
# COMPACT_ATOMS: atom_id res chain seq x y z
N SER A 1 -9.61 4.55 11.03
CA SER A 1 -10.91 4.70 10.33
C SER A 1 -10.67 5.07 8.88
N LEU A 2 -11.49 4.56 7.99
CA LEU A 2 -11.45 4.86 6.57
C LEU A 2 -12.27 6.12 6.30
N PHE A 3 -11.63 7.24 5.91
CA PHE A 3 -12.31 8.52 5.74
C PHE A 3 -13.41 8.47 4.67
N ASN A 4 -13.05 8.10 3.45
CA ASN A 4 -13.98 8.14 2.31
C ASN A 4 -14.58 6.77 1.96
N GLY A 5 -14.65 5.85 2.91
CA GLY A 5 -15.32 4.55 2.72
C GLY A 5 -16.80 4.72 2.37
N ALA A 6 -17.48 5.62 3.08
CA ALA A 6 -18.83 6.06 2.81
C ALA A 6 -18.81 7.53 2.36
N MET A 7 -18.94 7.78 1.05
CA MET A 7 -18.75 9.10 0.46
C MET A 7 -19.69 10.16 0.99
N LYS A 8 -20.98 9.81 1.19
CA LYS A 8 -21.99 10.76 1.69
C LYS A 8 -21.65 11.25 3.09
N GLU A 9 -21.32 10.32 3.99
CA GLU A 9 -20.93 10.62 5.36
C GLU A 9 -19.61 11.39 5.42
N PHE A 10 -18.69 11.10 4.53
CA PHE A 10 -17.45 11.84 4.44
C PHE A 10 -17.65 13.28 3.99
N HIS A 11 -18.57 13.53 3.05
CA HIS A 11 -18.92 14.92 2.66
C HIS A 11 -19.54 15.69 3.81
N ILE A 12 -20.45 15.06 4.58
CA ILE A 12 -21.05 15.67 5.76
C ILE A 12 -19.96 16.00 6.79
N PHE A 13 -19.06 15.04 7.07
CA PHE A 13 -17.93 15.25 7.98
C PHE A 13 -17.07 16.44 7.56
N LEU A 14 -16.74 16.57 6.27
CA LEU A 14 -15.94 17.70 5.76
C LEU A 14 -16.70 19.04 5.92
N ASP A 15 -18.01 19.06 5.65
CA ASP A 15 -18.83 20.27 5.83
C ASP A 15 -18.86 20.71 7.30
N GLU A 16 -19.12 19.78 8.21
CA GLU A 16 -19.12 20.07 9.66
C GLU A 16 -17.79 20.62 10.15
N ILE A 17 -16.65 20.02 9.71
CA ILE A 17 -15.32 20.53 10.08
C ILE A 17 -15.10 21.95 9.55
N ILE A 18 -15.50 22.24 8.32
CA ILE A 18 -15.37 23.56 7.73
C ILE A 18 -16.22 24.56 8.53
N ASN A 19 -17.50 24.25 8.80
CA ASN A 19 -18.39 25.09 9.56
C ASN A 19 -17.86 25.38 10.97
N TYR A 20 -17.39 24.35 11.69
CA TYR A 20 -16.83 24.53 13.04
C TYR A 20 -15.57 25.38 13.08
N LYS A 21 -14.76 25.35 12.01
CA LYS A 21 -13.62 26.26 11.88
C LYS A 21 -14.09 27.70 11.62
N GLU A 22 -15.06 27.92 10.75
CA GLU A 22 -15.63 29.24 10.44
C GLU A 22 -16.32 29.86 11.67
N GLU A 23 -16.95 29.06 12.50
CA GLU A 23 -17.60 29.47 13.75
C GLU A 23 -16.60 29.63 14.93
N GLY A 24 -15.32 29.31 14.72
CA GLY A 24 -14.29 29.37 15.77
C GLY A 24 -14.39 28.28 16.83
N MET A 25 -15.23 27.26 16.62
CA MET A 25 -15.35 26.12 17.53
C MET A 25 -14.19 25.13 17.38
N LEU A 26 -13.55 25.09 16.21
CA LEU A 26 -12.30 24.38 15.97
C LEU A 26 -11.19 25.36 15.60
N ARG A 27 -9.98 25.03 15.97
CA ARG A 27 -8.81 25.81 15.56
C ARG A 27 -8.70 25.77 14.03
N GLU A 28 -8.42 26.91 13.41
CA GLU A 28 -8.24 27.04 11.97
C GLU A 28 -7.11 26.13 11.45
N ASP A 29 -6.02 26.02 12.21
CA ASP A 29 -4.83 25.21 11.88
C ASP A 29 -4.98 23.72 12.19
N MET A 30 -6.15 23.27 12.67
CA MET A 30 -6.39 21.85 12.93
C MET A 30 -6.34 21.03 11.64
N GLN A 31 -5.56 19.96 11.69
CA GLN A 31 -5.30 19.08 10.54
C GLN A 31 -5.69 17.64 10.86
N PHE A 32 -6.01 16.89 9.81
CA PHE A 32 -6.43 15.51 9.89
C PHE A 32 -5.62 14.65 8.93
N ALA A 33 -5.35 13.42 9.34
CA ALA A 33 -4.75 12.39 8.49
C ALA A 33 -5.49 11.07 8.69
N GLY A 34 -5.57 10.26 7.66
CA GLY A 34 -6.21 8.95 7.77
C GLY A 34 -6.27 8.18 6.47
N GLN A 35 -6.79 6.96 6.57
CA GLN A 35 -6.91 6.08 5.42
C GLN A 35 -7.99 6.56 4.46
N CYS A 36 -7.64 6.56 3.18
CA CYS A 36 -8.57 6.85 2.08
C CYS A 36 -8.50 5.75 1.02
N ILE A 37 -9.57 5.65 0.25
CA ILE A 37 -9.63 4.81 -0.96
C ILE A 37 -9.45 5.74 -2.16
N VAL A 38 -8.64 5.33 -3.13
CA VAL A 38 -8.68 5.92 -4.46
C VAL A 38 -10.07 5.67 -5.05
N ARG A 39 -10.79 6.74 -5.33
CA ARG A 39 -12.13 6.65 -5.91
C ARG A 39 -12.09 6.92 -7.41
N PRO A 40 -13.00 6.35 -8.19
CA PRO A 40 -13.15 6.68 -9.60
C PRO A 40 -13.25 8.20 -9.81
N LYS A 41 -12.61 8.71 -10.85
CA LYS A 41 -12.54 10.14 -11.20
C LYS A 41 -13.90 10.84 -11.17
N ARG A 42 -14.97 10.15 -11.63
CA ARG A 42 -16.36 10.67 -11.59
C ARG A 42 -16.88 10.94 -10.17
N GLN A 43 -16.31 10.28 -9.15
CA GLN A 43 -16.68 10.46 -7.74
C GLN A 43 -15.78 11.48 -7.03
N CYS A 44 -14.66 11.85 -7.64
CA CYS A 44 -13.67 12.75 -7.08
C CYS A 44 -13.40 13.94 -8.03
N PRO A 45 -14.42 14.79 -8.32
CA PRO A 45 -14.21 16.01 -9.08
C PRO A 45 -13.30 17.00 -8.32
N PRO A 46 -12.75 18.04 -8.98
CA PRO A 46 -11.83 19.00 -8.33
C PRO A 46 -12.33 19.57 -7.01
N TRP A 47 -13.63 19.87 -6.91
CA TRP A 47 -14.23 20.44 -5.69
C TRP A 47 -14.15 19.47 -4.48
N TYR A 48 -14.10 18.16 -4.72
CA TYR A 48 -13.91 17.16 -3.66
C TYR A 48 -12.56 17.37 -2.94
N PHE A 49 -11.49 17.52 -3.70
CA PHE A 49 -10.14 17.76 -3.16
C PHE A 49 -10.02 19.15 -2.53
N GLU A 50 -10.63 20.17 -3.14
CA GLU A 50 -10.72 21.50 -2.56
C GLU A 50 -11.38 21.47 -1.18
N LYS A 51 -12.49 20.77 -1.06
CA LYS A 51 -13.22 20.60 0.20
C LYS A 51 -12.36 19.89 1.26
N MET A 52 -11.66 18.83 0.88
CA MET A 52 -10.71 18.14 1.76
C MET A 52 -9.63 19.11 2.26
N ALA A 53 -9.06 19.91 1.39
CA ALA A 53 -8.05 20.89 1.75
C ALA A 53 -8.60 21.95 2.71
N LYS A 54 -9.80 22.51 2.45
CA LYS A 54 -10.47 23.46 3.35
C LYS A 54 -10.74 22.87 4.73
N ALA A 55 -11.19 21.63 4.79
CA ALA A 55 -11.39 20.93 6.06
C ALA A 55 -10.08 20.69 6.83
N GLY A 56 -8.92 20.75 6.17
CA GLY A 56 -7.62 20.54 6.79
C GLY A 56 -7.13 19.09 6.72
N ILE A 57 -7.53 18.33 5.69
CA ILE A 57 -6.92 17.04 5.44
C ILE A 57 -5.46 17.26 5.01
N LEU A 58 -4.54 16.85 5.86
CA LEU A 58 -3.10 16.99 5.63
C LEU A 58 -2.52 15.83 4.81
N SER A 59 -2.94 14.61 5.12
CA SER A 59 -2.39 13.40 4.50
C SER A 59 -3.43 12.29 4.40
N GLN A 60 -3.31 11.51 3.35
CA GLN A 60 -4.15 10.39 2.99
C GLN A 60 -3.30 9.13 2.87
N ASP A 61 -3.60 8.10 3.66
CA ASP A 61 -2.98 6.80 3.51
C ASP A 61 -3.74 6.01 2.44
N LEU A 62 -3.15 5.87 1.27
CA LEU A 62 -3.76 5.25 0.10
C LEU A 62 -3.22 3.84 -0.12
N GLY A 63 -4.07 2.83 -0.02
CA GLY A 63 -3.76 1.47 -0.44
C GLY A 63 -3.73 1.37 -1.96
N ILE A 64 -2.64 1.86 -2.59
CA ILE A 64 -2.43 1.74 -4.04
C ILE A 64 -2.09 0.30 -4.40
N GLU A 65 -1.26 -0.34 -3.59
CA GLU A 65 -0.78 -1.71 -3.63
C GLU A 65 0.13 -2.01 -4.84
N SER A 66 -0.34 -1.75 -6.06
CA SER A 66 0.39 -1.99 -7.31
C SER A 66 0.13 -0.87 -8.33
N GLY A 67 1.11 -0.57 -9.17
CA GLY A 67 0.94 0.29 -10.35
C GLY A 67 0.23 -0.41 -11.51
N SER A 68 0.15 -1.75 -11.48
CA SER A 68 -0.56 -2.51 -12.51
C SER A 68 -2.07 -2.54 -12.22
N GLU A 69 -2.86 -2.12 -13.21
CA GLU A 69 -4.31 -2.18 -13.15
C GLU A 69 -4.81 -3.62 -13.07
N SER A 70 -4.22 -4.55 -13.83
CA SER A 70 -4.64 -5.95 -13.83
C SER A 70 -4.45 -6.61 -12.45
N VAL A 71 -3.36 -6.29 -11.76
CA VAL A 71 -3.10 -6.77 -10.39
C VAL A 71 -4.12 -6.19 -9.42
N ARG A 72 -4.42 -4.90 -9.54
CA ARG A 72 -5.44 -4.23 -8.70
C ARG A 72 -6.84 -4.76 -8.96
N ASP A 73 -7.20 -5.03 -10.21
CA ASP A 73 -8.49 -5.63 -10.57
C ASP A 73 -8.66 -7.00 -9.92
N HIS A 74 -7.61 -7.82 -9.95
CA HIS A 74 -7.62 -9.11 -9.26
C HIS A 74 -7.72 -9.00 -7.74
N MET A 75 -7.26 -7.90 -7.17
CA MET A 75 -7.45 -7.56 -5.74
C MET A 75 -8.83 -6.96 -5.44
N ASP A 76 -9.72 -6.88 -6.42
CA ASP A 76 -11.02 -6.20 -6.32
C ASP A 76 -10.92 -4.69 -6.00
N LYS A 77 -9.82 -4.04 -6.37
CA LYS A 77 -9.68 -2.57 -6.29
C LYS A 77 -10.48 -1.92 -7.43
N LYS A 78 -11.37 -1.01 -7.09
CA LYS A 78 -12.36 -0.43 -8.03
C LYS A 78 -11.89 0.90 -8.63
N PHE A 79 -10.63 0.99 -9.04
CA PHE A 79 -10.08 2.18 -9.70
C PHE A 79 -9.07 1.82 -10.79
N SER A 80 -9.18 2.51 -11.90
CA SER A 80 -8.30 2.36 -13.07
C SER A 80 -6.99 3.14 -12.90
N ASN A 81 -6.07 2.97 -13.86
CA ASN A 81 -4.87 3.81 -13.93
C ASN A 81 -5.23 5.28 -14.15
N GLU A 82 -6.26 5.59 -14.96
CA GLU A 82 -6.74 6.96 -15.15
C GLU A 82 -7.29 7.57 -13.85
N ASP A 83 -8.02 6.80 -13.06
CA ASP A 83 -8.53 7.23 -11.76
C ASP A 83 -7.39 7.54 -10.78
N LEU A 84 -6.37 6.68 -10.74
CA LEU A 84 -5.19 6.84 -9.91
C LEU A 84 -4.38 8.09 -10.32
N ASP A 85 -4.15 8.26 -11.61
CA ASP A 85 -3.46 9.44 -12.16
C ASP A 85 -4.19 10.73 -11.78
N HIS A 86 -5.51 10.76 -11.99
CA HIS A 86 -6.35 11.89 -11.61
C HIS A 86 -6.25 12.18 -10.11
N TYR A 87 -6.30 11.13 -9.28
CA TYR A 87 -6.25 11.28 -7.82
C TYR A 87 -4.91 11.88 -7.36
N VAL A 88 -3.79 11.42 -7.92
CA VAL A 88 -2.45 11.95 -7.61
C VAL A 88 -2.32 13.41 -8.08
N GLU A 89 -2.77 13.72 -9.31
CA GLU A 89 -2.72 15.07 -9.85
C GLU A 89 -3.54 16.06 -9.01
N MET A 90 -4.76 15.68 -8.64
CA MET A 90 -5.61 16.53 -7.80
C MET A 90 -5.05 16.68 -6.39
N SER A 91 -4.51 15.63 -5.81
CA SER A 91 -3.82 15.71 -4.52
C SER A 91 -2.63 16.67 -4.57
N TYR A 92 -1.85 16.63 -5.65
CA TYR A 92 -0.76 17.59 -5.87
C TYR A 92 -1.27 19.03 -6.00
N ARG A 93 -2.32 19.25 -6.81
CA ARG A 93 -2.91 20.56 -7.02
C ARG A 93 -3.44 21.20 -5.73
N TYR A 94 -4.08 20.42 -4.87
CA TYR A 94 -4.69 20.89 -3.62
C TYR A 94 -3.81 20.66 -2.39
N LYS A 95 -2.54 20.22 -2.57
CA LYS A 95 -1.53 19.99 -1.52
C LYS A 95 -2.00 19.00 -0.45
N LEU A 96 -2.71 17.98 -0.85
CA LEU A 96 -3.15 16.88 0.01
C LEU A 96 -2.10 15.78 0.01
N GLY A 97 -1.36 15.65 1.09
CA GLY A 97 -0.30 14.66 1.21
C GLY A 97 -0.77 13.23 0.95
N ILE A 98 0.08 12.41 0.34
CA ILE A 98 -0.16 11.00 0.07
C ILE A 98 0.87 10.16 0.82
N THR A 99 0.41 9.23 1.64
CA THR A 99 1.18 8.06 2.06
C THR A 99 0.79 6.91 1.14
N ALA A 100 1.68 6.56 0.20
CA ALA A 100 1.43 5.46 -0.72
C ALA A 100 1.77 4.12 -0.06
N LEU A 101 0.76 3.28 0.18
CA LEU A 101 0.94 1.92 0.65
C LEU A 101 1.08 1.01 -0.56
N MET A 102 2.25 0.38 -0.69
CA MET A 102 2.62 -0.46 -1.82
C MET A 102 2.98 -1.86 -1.36
N MET A 103 2.73 -2.83 -2.21
CA MET A 103 3.19 -4.20 -1.99
C MET A 103 3.74 -4.80 -3.27
N VAL A 104 4.49 -5.88 -3.17
CA VAL A 104 5.01 -6.64 -4.31
C VAL A 104 4.73 -8.13 -4.12
N GLY A 105 4.64 -8.84 -5.24
CA GLY A 105 4.51 -10.29 -5.24
C GLY A 105 3.11 -10.79 -4.95
N TYR A 106 2.09 -10.07 -5.38
CA TYR A 106 0.75 -10.64 -5.43
C TYR A 106 0.73 -11.85 -6.39
N PRO A 107 -0.04 -12.92 -6.13
CA PRO A 107 0.05 -14.17 -6.90
C PRO A 107 -0.09 -14.04 -8.41
N THR A 108 -0.81 -13.03 -8.91
CA THR A 108 -0.95 -12.79 -10.36
C THR A 108 0.08 -11.81 -10.91
N GLU A 109 0.93 -11.20 -10.06
CA GLU A 109 1.89 -10.20 -10.50
C GLU A 109 2.99 -10.83 -11.35
N THR A 110 2.97 -10.53 -12.64
CA THR A 110 4.04 -10.87 -13.58
C THR A 110 5.17 -9.84 -13.53
N GLU A 111 6.29 -10.10 -14.23
CA GLU A 111 7.35 -9.09 -14.37
C GLU A 111 6.86 -7.86 -15.15
N LYS A 112 5.95 -8.04 -16.10
CA LYS A 112 5.30 -6.92 -16.81
C LYS A 112 4.51 -6.03 -15.84
N ASP A 113 3.71 -6.64 -14.96
CA ASP A 113 2.92 -5.91 -13.96
C ASP A 113 3.83 -5.17 -12.96
N PHE A 114 4.92 -5.81 -12.55
CA PHE A 114 5.92 -5.16 -11.72
C PHE A 114 6.56 -3.96 -12.42
N GLN A 115 6.85 -4.06 -13.72
CA GLN A 115 7.36 -2.93 -14.50
C GLN A 115 6.33 -1.78 -14.58
N GLU A 116 5.03 -2.06 -14.65
CA GLU A 116 3.99 -1.03 -14.57
C GLU A 116 4.01 -0.31 -13.21
N THR A 117 4.34 -1.02 -12.13
CA THR A 117 4.54 -0.40 -10.81
C THR A 117 5.74 0.55 -10.78
N LEU A 118 6.86 0.19 -11.41
CA LEU A 118 8.00 1.10 -11.56
C LEU A 118 7.63 2.32 -12.42
N ASN A 119 6.94 2.11 -13.53
CA ASN A 119 6.49 3.15 -14.44
C ASN A 119 5.53 4.15 -13.77
N PHE A 120 4.68 3.69 -12.85
CA PHE A 120 3.82 4.57 -12.05
C PHE A 120 4.64 5.63 -11.30
N PHE A 121 5.69 5.25 -10.60
CA PHE A 121 6.55 6.21 -9.90
C PHE A 121 7.32 7.10 -10.87
N THR A 122 7.83 6.57 -11.97
CA THR A 122 8.49 7.37 -13.01
C THR A 122 7.55 8.44 -13.56
N LYS A 123 6.32 8.08 -13.89
CA LYS A 123 5.29 8.99 -14.39
C LYS A 123 4.97 10.12 -13.40
N HIS A 124 4.90 9.77 -12.11
CA HIS A 124 4.54 10.70 -11.05
C HIS A 124 5.73 11.37 -10.37
N GLN A 125 6.96 11.24 -10.89
CA GLN A 125 8.15 11.90 -10.33
C GLN A 125 7.96 13.42 -10.20
N LYS A 126 7.32 14.07 -11.16
CA LYS A 126 6.99 15.51 -11.11
C LYS A 126 6.04 15.89 -9.95
N HIS A 127 5.33 14.94 -9.39
CA HIS A 127 4.41 15.10 -8.27
C HIS A 127 4.98 14.57 -6.96
N LYS A 128 6.27 14.20 -6.90
CA LYS A 128 6.88 13.54 -5.74
C LYS A 128 6.68 14.29 -4.41
N ASP A 129 6.59 15.61 -4.46
CA ASP A 129 6.46 16.44 -3.24
C ASP A 129 5.11 16.26 -2.53
N VAL A 130 4.08 15.76 -3.21
CA VAL A 130 2.82 15.41 -2.56
C VAL A 130 2.89 14.05 -1.87
N PHE A 131 3.82 13.18 -2.26
CA PHE A 131 4.04 11.93 -1.56
C PHE A 131 4.82 12.19 -0.26
N HIS A 132 4.11 12.26 0.85
CA HIS A 132 4.71 12.40 2.16
C HIS A 132 5.63 11.21 2.47
N THR A 133 5.21 10.01 2.06
CA THR A 133 6.05 8.81 2.11
C THR A 133 5.53 7.71 1.21
N VAL A 134 6.42 6.84 0.73
CA VAL A 134 6.09 5.58 0.07
C VAL A 134 6.43 4.45 1.02
N ILE A 135 5.43 3.73 1.49
CA ILE A 135 5.60 2.60 2.39
C ILE A 135 5.55 1.32 1.57
N LEU A 136 6.71 0.68 1.43
CA LEU A 136 6.79 -0.68 0.92
C LEU A 136 6.58 -1.63 2.09
N GLY A 137 5.47 -2.33 2.11
CA GLY A 137 5.25 -3.45 3.00
C GLY A 137 6.31 -4.55 2.84
N GLY A 138 6.10 -5.68 3.47
CA GLY A 138 6.80 -6.90 3.10
C GLY A 138 6.40 -7.36 1.69
N THR A 139 6.88 -8.52 1.29
CA THR A 139 6.29 -9.21 0.13
C THR A 139 4.90 -9.72 0.50
N PHE A 140 4.08 -10.01 -0.51
CA PHE A 140 2.74 -10.53 -0.25
C PHE A 140 2.76 -11.77 0.65
N ILE A 141 1.99 -11.71 1.72
CA ILE A 141 1.83 -12.78 2.70
C ILE A 141 0.56 -13.55 2.39
N PHE A 142 0.70 -14.85 2.10
CA PHE A 142 -0.45 -15.70 1.83
C PHE A 142 -1.06 -16.18 3.16
N MET A 143 -2.25 -15.69 3.46
CA MET A 143 -2.90 -15.88 4.76
C MET A 143 -4.17 -16.71 4.64
N PRO A 144 -4.37 -17.71 5.52
CA PRO A 144 -5.68 -18.33 5.70
C PRO A 144 -6.75 -17.26 5.91
N HIS A 145 -7.94 -17.49 5.35
CA HIS A 145 -9.11 -16.60 5.41
C HIS A 145 -9.02 -15.31 4.57
N ALA A 146 -7.90 -15.01 3.90
CA ALA A 146 -7.90 -13.99 2.87
C ALA A 146 -8.67 -14.50 1.63
N PRO A 147 -9.39 -13.64 0.89
CA PRO A 147 -10.11 -14.09 -0.33
C PRO A 147 -9.25 -14.91 -1.29
N VAL A 148 -8.01 -14.49 -1.53
CA VAL A 148 -7.05 -15.19 -2.38
C VAL A 148 -6.67 -16.58 -1.86
N TRP A 149 -6.88 -16.89 -0.59
CA TRP A 149 -6.64 -18.21 -0.01
C TRP A 149 -7.48 -19.30 -0.68
N HIS A 150 -8.69 -18.97 -1.08
CA HIS A 150 -9.62 -19.88 -1.75
C HIS A 150 -9.31 -20.08 -3.24
N MET A 151 -8.35 -19.32 -3.78
CA MET A 151 -7.94 -19.35 -5.17
C MET A 151 -6.64 -20.16 -5.40
N GLN A 152 -6.20 -20.95 -4.43
CA GLN A 152 -4.93 -21.68 -4.49
C GLN A 152 -4.80 -22.59 -5.71
N GLU A 153 -5.85 -23.32 -6.03
CA GLU A 153 -5.87 -24.21 -7.19
C GLU A 153 -5.85 -23.43 -8.50
N GLU A 154 -6.69 -22.40 -8.59
CA GLU A 154 -6.79 -21.53 -9.77
C GLU A 154 -5.46 -20.85 -10.08
N LEU A 155 -4.79 -20.35 -9.05
CA LEU A 155 -3.51 -19.62 -9.15
C LEU A 155 -2.29 -20.55 -9.06
N ASN A 156 -2.50 -21.87 -9.08
CA ASN A 156 -1.46 -22.89 -8.97
C ASN A 156 -0.46 -22.64 -7.82
N ILE A 157 -0.98 -22.17 -6.67
CA ILE A 157 -0.15 -21.80 -5.53
C ILE A 157 0.29 -23.05 -4.78
N LYS A 158 1.60 -23.20 -4.61
CA LYS A 158 2.22 -24.17 -3.72
C LYS A 158 2.55 -23.47 -2.41
N TYR A 159 1.88 -23.85 -1.35
CA TYR A 159 1.96 -23.23 -0.04
C TYR A 159 2.68 -24.11 0.96
N ASN A 160 3.77 -23.62 1.53
CA ASN A 160 4.48 -24.25 2.65
C ASN A 160 4.16 -23.55 3.97
N GLN A 161 4.25 -22.21 3.96
CA GLN A 161 3.91 -21.34 5.08
C GLN A 161 3.69 -19.90 4.59
N ARG A 162 3.26 -19.00 5.48
CA ARG A 162 2.84 -17.62 5.18
C ARG A 162 3.65 -16.88 4.09
N ASN A 163 4.98 -16.94 4.17
CA ASN A 163 5.88 -16.25 3.25
C ASN A 163 6.53 -17.20 2.25
N ASP A 164 6.48 -18.49 2.53
CA ASP A 164 7.08 -19.55 1.71
C ASP A 164 5.98 -20.23 0.88
N TRP A 165 5.52 -19.53 -0.10
CA TRP A 165 4.62 -19.98 -1.15
C TRP A 165 5.23 -19.61 -2.50
N TYR A 166 4.83 -20.30 -3.55
CA TYR A 166 5.27 -20.01 -4.91
C TYR A 166 4.24 -20.47 -5.92
N ASN A 167 4.29 -19.86 -7.09
CA ASN A 167 3.59 -20.26 -8.30
C ASN A 167 4.46 -19.94 -9.52
N GLU A 168 3.90 -20.02 -10.72
CA GLU A 168 4.61 -19.72 -11.97
C GLU A 168 5.07 -18.27 -12.11
N ASN A 169 4.42 -17.33 -11.44
CA ASN A 169 4.71 -15.90 -11.53
C ASN A 169 5.75 -15.45 -10.51
N SER A 170 5.95 -16.21 -9.42
CA SER A 170 6.79 -15.70 -8.34
C SER A 170 7.19 -16.76 -7.32
N THR A 171 8.45 -16.73 -6.97
CA THR A 171 9.05 -17.39 -5.80
C THR A 171 9.27 -16.34 -4.70
N PHE A 172 9.63 -16.78 -3.49
CA PHE A 172 10.00 -15.86 -2.41
C PHE A 172 11.19 -14.97 -2.80
N ASP A 173 12.21 -15.54 -3.42
CA ASP A 173 13.42 -14.80 -3.81
C ASP A 173 13.13 -13.74 -4.88
N GLU A 174 12.30 -14.06 -5.87
CA GLU A 174 11.84 -13.09 -6.88
C GLU A 174 11.05 -11.94 -6.25
N ARG A 175 10.15 -12.23 -5.31
CA ARG A 175 9.42 -11.18 -4.58
C ARG A 175 10.36 -10.26 -3.81
N MET A 176 11.38 -10.82 -3.17
CA MET A 176 12.39 -10.02 -2.46
C MET A 176 13.22 -9.17 -3.42
N GLN A 177 13.60 -9.71 -4.59
CA GLN A 177 14.30 -8.95 -5.63
C GLN A 177 13.44 -7.80 -6.17
N ARG A 178 12.17 -8.06 -6.49
CA ARG A 178 11.23 -7.01 -6.93
C ARG A 178 11.11 -5.92 -5.86
N ARG A 179 11.00 -6.30 -4.59
CA ARG A 179 10.92 -5.35 -3.49
C ARG A 179 12.15 -4.43 -3.41
N GLU A 180 13.35 -4.98 -3.51
CA GLU A 180 14.57 -4.17 -3.48
C GLU A 180 14.68 -3.29 -4.74
N ARG A 181 14.36 -3.81 -5.93
CA ARG A 181 14.32 -3.03 -7.17
C ARG A 181 13.33 -1.85 -7.07
N LEU A 182 12.13 -2.08 -6.54
CA LEU A 182 11.14 -1.01 -6.33
C LEU A 182 11.66 0.05 -5.36
N LYS A 183 12.27 -0.37 -4.26
CA LYS A 183 12.86 0.52 -3.28
C LYS A 183 13.99 1.37 -3.87
N GLU A 184 14.90 0.77 -4.62
CA GLU A 184 15.98 1.48 -5.30
C GLU A 184 15.41 2.51 -6.28
N HIS A 185 14.49 2.10 -7.13
CA HIS A 185 13.83 2.96 -8.12
C HIS A 185 13.12 4.16 -7.48
N VAL A 186 12.32 3.93 -6.44
CA VAL A 186 11.59 4.99 -5.71
C VAL A 186 12.56 5.99 -5.07
N ASN A 187 13.67 5.51 -4.49
CA ASN A 187 14.72 6.36 -3.93
C ASN A 187 15.46 7.17 -4.99
N GLU A 188 15.82 6.57 -6.14
CA GLU A 188 16.49 7.25 -7.26
C GLU A 188 15.62 8.36 -7.84
N LEU A 189 14.31 8.17 -7.91
CA LEU A 189 13.36 9.20 -8.32
C LEU A 189 13.17 10.31 -7.27
N GLY A 190 13.70 10.13 -6.06
CA GLY A 190 13.67 11.12 -4.98
C GLY A 190 12.38 11.15 -4.19
N PHE A 191 11.58 10.09 -4.20
CA PHE A 191 10.46 9.96 -3.29
C PHE A 191 10.94 9.67 -1.87
N LYS A 192 10.19 10.15 -0.88
CA LYS A 192 10.49 9.88 0.53
C LYS A 192 10.04 8.48 0.91
N MET A 193 10.89 7.75 1.60
CA MET A 193 10.57 6.48 2.21
C MET A 193 10.87 6.53 3.71
N PRO A 194 10.13 5.77 4.56
CA PRO A 194 10.49 5.63 5.95
C PRO A 194 11.94 5.14 6.05
N MET A 195 12.68 5.60 7.05
CA MET A 195 14.01 5.03 7.31
C MET A 195 13.87 3.52 7.48
N ASP A 196 14.44 2.77 6.56
CA ASP A 196 14.40 1.33 6.56
C ASP A 196 15.34 0.79 7.65
N VAL A 197 14.86 0.84 8.89
CA VAL A 197 15.55 0.19 10.02
C VAL A 197 15.77 -1.29 9.72
N HIS A 198 14.87 -1.86 8.93
CA HIS A 198 14.92 -3.26 8.52
C HIS A 198 16.03 -3.56 7.50
N SER A 199 16.35 -2.65 6.58
CA SER A 199 17.41 -2.90 5.59
C SER A 199 18.78 -3.01 6.23
N LYS A 200 19.07 -2.23 7.27
CA LYS A 200 20.35 -2.32 8.00
C LYS A 200 20.49 -3.65 8.74
N VAL A 201 19.41 -4.13 9.35
CA VAL A 201 19.39 -5.41 10.06
C VAL A 201 19.43 -6.56 9.08
N ILE A 202 18.66 -6.50 8.00
CA ILE A 202 18.66 -7.50 6.91
C ILE A 202 20.06 -7.57 6.27
N LYS A 203 20.65 -6.43 5.87
CA LYS A 203 22.02 -6.40 5.31
C LYS A 203 23.07 -6.94 6.28
N LYS A 204 22.95 -6.64 7.58
CA LYS A 204 23.83 -7.19 8.61
C LYS A 204 23.67 -8.71 8.77
N TYR A 205 22.42 -9.19 8.68
CA TYR A 205 22.09 -10.61 8.78
C TYR A 205 22.61 -11.40 7.56
N PHE A 206 22.38 -10.91 6.35
CA PHE A 206 22.91 -11.52 5.12
C PHE A 206 24.44 -11.51 5.06
N LYS A 207 25.07 -10.45 5.54
CA LYS A 207 26.54 -10.37 5.60
C LYS A 207 27.16 -11.37 6.57
N LYS A 208 26.39 -11.77 7.61
CA LYS A 208 26.85 -12.72 8.64
C LYS A 208 26.59 -14.18 8.30
N ASN A 209 25.63 -14.47 7.42
CA ASN A 209 25.13 -15.82 7.18
C ASN A 209 25.04 -16.14 5.68
N ASN A 210 26.19 -16.36 5.03
CA ASN A 210 26.27 -16.72 3.60
C ASN A 210 25.53 -18.01 3.20
N LYS A 211 24.75 -18.66 4.07
CA LYS A 211 24.10 -19.97 3.81
C LYS A 211 22.79 -20.23 4.60
N VAL A 212 22.06 -19.24 5.08
CA VAL A 212 20.81 -19.53 5.81
C VAL A 212 19.61 -19.37 4.88
N LYS A 213 18.77 -20.41 4.80
CA LYS A 213 17.47 -20.33 4.12
C LYS A 213 16.67 -19.15 4.69
N ILE A 214 16.33 -18.22 3.83
CA ILE A 214 15.70 -16.92 4.14
C ILE A 214 14.41 -17.07 4.97
N SER A 215 13.66 -18.17 4.81
CA SER A 215 12.42 -18.45 5.52
C SER A 215 12.55 -18.47 7.05
N LYS A 216 13.66 -18.97 7.59
CA LYS A 216 13.85 -19.08 9.04
C LYS A 216 14.18 -17.73 9.69
N SER A 217 14.97 -16.91 9.01
CA SER A 217 15.38 -15.60 9.48
C SER A 217 14.26 -14.56 9.45
N TYR A 218 13.34 -14.67 8.48
CA TYR A 218 12.22 -13.75 8.35
C TYR A 218 11.20 -13.93 9.48
N ASN A 219 10.95 -15.14 9.92
CA ASN A 219 10.06 -15.43 11.05
C ASN A 219 10.63 -14.97 12.41
N GLU A 220 11.95 -15.13 12.61
CA GLU A 220 12.63 -14.62 13.81
C GLU A 220 12.66 -13.09 13.86
N PHE A 221 12.77 -12.46 12.70
CA PHE A 221 12.84 -11.00 12.57
C PHE A 221 11.54 -10.29 12.93
N TRP A 222 10.38 -10.90 12.60
CA TRP A 222 9.07 -10.32 12.91
C TRP A 222 8.54 -10.69 14.29
N GLY A 223 9.37 -11.28 15.16
CA GLY A 223 8.97 -11.67 16.51
C GLY A 223 7.94 -12.80 16.57
N TYR A 224 7.68 -13.45 15.45
CA TYR A 224 6.85 -14.64 15.40
C TYR A 224 7.70 -15.84 15.84
N SER A 225 7.91 -16.00 17.16
CA SER A 225 8.42 -17.24 17.71
C SER A 225 7.46 -18.34 17.26
N GLY A 226 7.98 -19.30 16.48
CA GLY A 226 7.21 -20.37 15.87
C GLY A 226 6.63 -21.40 16.86
N LYS A 227 5.92 -20.93 17.85
CA LYS A 227 4.93 -21.72 18.55
C LYS A 227 3.61 -21.51 17.82
N SER A 228 3.29 -22.45 16.94
CA SER A 228 1.93 -22.65 16.46
C SER A 228 1.00 -22.59 17.64
N LEU A 229 0.15 -21.59 17.70
CA LEU A 229 -1.08 -21.71 18.47
C LEU A 229 -1.91 -22.76 17.74
N GLU A 230 -1.83 -24.01 18.20
CA GLU A 230 -2.82 -25.02 17.92
C GLU A 230 -4.13 -24.51 18.54
N ILE A 231 -4.91 -23.83 17.74
CA ILE A 231 -6.30 -23.54 18.09
C ILE A 231 -7.07 -24.81 17.71
N GLU A 232 -7.27 -25.69 18.65
CA GLU A 232 -8.26 -26.74 18.48
C GLU A 232 -9.62 -26.09 18.16
N PRO A 233 -10.31 -26.54 17.11
CA PRO A 233 -11.66 -26.06 16.83
C PRO A 233 -12.57 -26.56 17.95
N LYS A 234 -13.03 -25.67 18.82
CA LYS A 234 -14.17 -25.98 19.69
C LYS A 234 -15.37 -26.30 18.80
N ARG A 235 -15.76 -27.56 18.79
CA ARG A 235 -17.05 -28.00 18.23
C ARG A 235 -18.16 -27.28 19.01
N LEU A 236 -18.96 -26.53 18.25
CA LEU A 236 -20.31 -26.15 18.63
C LEU A 236 -21.27 -27.24 18.19
#